data_19419f2803d2c530daa8351bc001c7b9
#
_entry.id   19419f2803d2c530daa8351bc001c7b9
#
_cell.length_a   1.000
_cell.length_b   1.000
_cell.length_c   1.000
_cell.angle_alpha   90.00
_cell.angle_beta   90.00
_cell.angle_gamma   90.00
#
_symmetry.space_group_name_H-M   'P 1'
#
loop_
_entity.id
_entity.type
_entity.pdbx_description
1 polymer ?
#
loop_
_entity_poly.entity_id
_entity_poly.type
_entity_poly.pdbx_seq_one_letter_code
_entity_poly.pdbx_strand_id
1 'polypeptide(L)'
;MVQRKAVRARAAGQDTAADAPADTAPDTVPPERGEERDNASAMLRALDLLGEIARSETPLAVPDLCARLALPKPTVHRLCQKLEAENYLLREPDGRRFAVGPRFLRMGFDMLRNTVSAERRGILEELVELAGETCNFVTRVGSEAIYLDRVEASWPLRLHLEVGSRVPMHCTASGKLFLSAMRPSQRRRILESLHLKAQTPNTITTVAALEAELERISARGYSTDDQEFLEGLCAIAVPVKDASGAVVAAVACHGPLPRFSLEKAVSLVPHLKRAAEKLARTLPE
;
A
#
# COMPACT_ATOMS: atom_id res chain seq x y z
N MET A 1 -39.41 -42.26 28.67
CA MET A 1 -39.46 -43.35 29.62
C MET A 1 -38.32 -43.11 30.60
N VAL A 2 -38.65 -42.46 31.75
CA VAL A 2 -38.74 -43.05 33.09
C VAL A 2 -37.34 -43.35 33.67
N GLN A 3 -36.86 -42.84 34.73
CA GLN A 3 -37.23 -42.18 36.01
C GLN A 3 -35.92 -42.04 36.81
N ARG A 4 -35.63 -40.90 37.40
CA ARG A 4 -35.70 -40.53 38.82
C ARG A 4 -35.28 -41.60 39.83
N LYS A 5 -34.28 -41.26 40.67
CA LYS A 5 -34.48 -41.25 42.15
C LYS A 5 -33.28 -40.61 42.88
N ALA A 6 -33.65 -39.69 43.73
CA ALA A 6 -32.86 -39.11 44.82
C ALA A 6 -33.12 -39.91 46.12
N VAL A 7 -32.22 -39.75 47.10
CA VAL A 7 -32.44 -39.82 48.56
C VAL A 7 -31.11 -39.50 49.24
N ARG A 8 -30.87 -38.35 49.95
CA ARG A 8 -31.04 -38.06 51.41
C ARG A 8 -30.33 -39.08 52.34
N ALA A 9 -29.53 -38.74 53.32
CA ALA A 9 -29.38 -37.65 54.26
C ALA A 9 -28.41 -38.04 55.41
N ARG A 10 -27.91 -37.00 56.13
CA ARG A 10 -27.52 -36.90 57.55
C ARG A 10 -26.26 -37.67 58.02
N ALA A 11 -25.44 -37.21 58.92
CA ALA A 11 -25.29 -36.02 59.76
C ALA A 11 -24.05 -36.22 60.66
N ALA A 12 -23.46 -35.11 61.05
CA ALA A 12 -22.83 -34.87 62.38
C ALA A 12 -21.53 -35.56 62.74
N GLY A 13 -20.58 -34.77 63.17
CA GLY A 13 -19.61 -35.12 64.20
C GLY A 13 -18.25 -34.41 64.07
N GLN A 14 -18.11 -33.25 64.66
CA GLN A 14 -17.09 -32.70 65.54
C GLN A 14 -15.59 -32.90 65.29
N ASP A 15 -14.94 -31.70 65.22
CA ASP A 15 -13.65 -31.26 65.83
C ASP A 15 -12.41 -32.15 65.72
N THR A 16 -11.42 -31.63 65.04
CA THR A 16 -10.14 -31.30 65.68
C THR A 16 -9.28 -30.38 64.78
N ALA A 17 -8.78 -29.33 65.33
CA ALA A 17 -7.80 -28.41 64.75
C ALA A 17 -6.46 -29.11 64.50
N ALA A 18 -5.89 -28.89 63.30
CA ALA A 18 -4.46 -29.09 63.06
C ALA A 18 -4.02 -28.19 61.93
N ASP A 19 -3.18 -27.29 62.28
CA ASP A 19 -2.15 -26.54 61.58
C ASP A 19 -1.91 -26.91 60.11
N ALA A 20 -2.15 -25.96 59.19
CA ALA A 20 -1.72 -26.03 57.78
C ALA A 20 -0.72 -24.90 57.51
N PRO A 21 0.43 -25.20 56.88
CA PRO A 21 1.40 -24.16 56.54
C PRO A 21 0.91 -23.30 55.37
N ALA A 22 1.20 -22.02 55.49
CA ALA A 22 0.92 -20.97 54.51
C ALA A 22 1.49 -21.33 53.12
N ASP A 23 0.58 -21.44 52.15
CA ASP A 23 0.90 -21.51 50.73
C ASP A 23 1.32 -20.11 50.25
N THR A 24 2.61 -19.92 50.05
CA THR A 24 3.18 -18.71 49.50
C THR A 24 2.91 -18.68 48.00
N ALA A 25 1.86 -17.97 47.59
CA ALA A 25 1.70 -17.53 46.20
C ALA A 25 2.95 -16.72 45.77
N PRO A 26 3.44 -16.93 44.51
CA PRO A 26 4.54 -16.12 44.03
C PRO A 26 4.08 -14.66 43.90
N ASP A 27 4.74 -13.76 44.58
CA ASP A 27 4.63 -12.32 44.41
C ASP A 27 4.93 -11.96 42.95
N THR A 28 3.90 -11.77 42.17
CA THR A 28 3.99 -11.05 40.88
C THR A 28 4.17 -9.58 41.19
N VAL A 29 5.45 -9.17 41.27
CA VAL A 29 5.83 -7.76 41.34
C VAL A 29 5.26 -7.09 40.08
N PRO A 30 4.39 -6.06 40.20
CA PRO A 30 3.95 -5.31 39.07
C PRO A 30 5.14 -4.58 38.43
N PRO A 31 5.21 -4.47 37.06
CA PRO A 31 6.33 -3.82 36.43
C PRO A 31 6.46 -2.36 36.93
N GLU A 32 7.67 -1.98 37.30
CA GLU A 32 7.95 -0.67 37.82
C GLU A 32 7.57 0.42 36.82
N ARG A 33 6.96 1.50 37.28
CA ARG A 33 6.52 2.67 36.47
C ARG A 33 7.61 3.27 35.57
N GLY A 34 8.87 2.95 35.80
CA GLY A 34 10.02 3.32 35.00
C GLY A 34 10.10 2.55 33.68
N GLU A 35 9.84 1.24 33.69
CA GLU A 35 9.91 0.38 32.52
C GLU A 35 8.73 0.65 31.53
N GLU A 36 7.54 0.97 32.05
CA GLU A 36 6.40 1.35 31.20
C GLU A 36 6.64 2.68 30.46
N ARG A 37 7.26 3.68 31.11
CA ARG A 37 7.62 4.96 30.47
C ARG A 37 8.74 4.81 29.46
N ASP A 38 9.70 3.93 29.68
CA ASP A 38 10.81 3.70 28.76
C ASP A 38 10.33 2.86 27.55
N ASN A 39 9.41 1.93 27.74
CA ASN A 39 8.77 1.17 26.68
C ASN A 39 7.86 2.03 25.80
N ALA A 40 7.07 2.93 26.37
CA ALA A 40 6.26 3.89 25.61
C ALA A 40 7.15 4.81 24.76
N SER A 41 8.26 5.30 25.33
CA SER A 41 9.26 6.10 24.62
C SER A 41 9.96 5.30 23.50
N ALA A 42 10.24 4.01 23.70
CA ALA A 42 10.85 3.16 22.67
C ALA A 42 9.91 2.89 21.50
N MET A 43 8.61 2.72 21.76
CA MET A 43 7.59 2.55 20.72
C MET A 43 7.44 3.81 19.87
N LEU A 44 7.35 4.98 20.48
CA LEU A 44 7.25 6.25 19.76
C LEU A 44 8.49 6.48 18.87
N ARG A 45 9.68 6.23 19.40
CA ARG A 45 10.93 6.32 18.61
C ARG A 45 10.95 5.36 17.42
N ALA A 46 10.36 4.16 17.56
CA ALA A 46 10.25 3.20 16.45
C ALA A 46 9.27 3.70 15.37
N LEU A 47 8.15 4.30 15.77
CA LEU A 47 7.19 4.92 14.83
C LEU A 47 7.80 6.12 14.10
N ASP A 48 8.52 6.99 14.82
CA ASP A 48 9.23 8.12 14.22
C ASP A 48 10.27 7.64 13.19
N LEU A 49 11.01 6.58 13.51
CA LEU A 49 12.01 5.99 12.60
C LEU A 49 11.34 5.42 11.34
N LEU A 50 10.23 4.70 11.48
CA LEU A 50 9.44 4.21 10.34
C LEU A 50 8.91 5.37 9.50
N GLY A 51 8.45 6.44 10.14
CA GLY A 51 7.98 7.66 9.46
C GLY A 51 9.08 8.34 8.64
N GLU A 52 10.30 8.46 9.17
CA GLU A 52 11.43 9.04 8.43
C GLU A 52 11.84 8.20 7.22
N ILE A 53 11.87 6.87 7.35
CA ILE A 53 12.16 5.99 6.22
C ILE A 53 11.03 6.04 5.18
N ALA A 54 9.77 6.09 5.61
CA ALA A 54 8.62 6.16 4.70
C ALA A 54 8.57 7.46 3.88
N ARG A 55 8.99 8.61 4.47
CA ARG A 55 9.06 9.91 3.77
C ARG A 55 10.25 10.02 2.82
N SER A 56 11.25 9.18 2.98
CA SER A 56 12.47 9.28 2.19
C SER A 56 12.30 8.68 0.80
N GLU A 57 12.69 9.42 -0.23
CA GLU A 57 12.70 8.93 -1.62
C GLU A 57 13.79 7.88 -1.88
N THR A 58 14.75 7.73 -0.96
CA THR A 58 15.87 6.78 -1.08
C THR A 58 16.09 6.06 0.24
N PRO A 59 16.57 4.80 0.20
CA PRO A 59 16.92 4.07 1.41
C PRO A 59 17.91 4.84 2.29
N LEU A 60 17.69 4.84 3.62
CA LEU A 60 18.47 5.60 4.59
C LEU A 60 19.45 4.71 5.35
N ALA A 61 20.66 5.22 5.58
CA ALA A 61 21.65 4.57 6.45
C ALA A 61 21.45 4.99 7.92
N VAL A 62 22.01 4.18 8.85
CA VAL A 62 21.95 4.49 10.31
C VAL A 62 22.44 5.90 10.63
N PRO A 63 23.54 6.43 10.08
CA PRO A 63 23.98 7.81 10.33
C PRO A 63 22.93 8.85 9.92
N ASP A 64 22.23 8.66 8.80
CA ASP A 64 21.20 9.58 8.32
C ASP A 64 20.00 9.61 9.28
N LEU A 65 19.59 8.43 9.78
CA LEU A 65 18.53 8.27 10.75
C LEU A 65 18.91 8.91 12.10
N CYS A 66 20.16 8.77 12.54
CA CYS A 66 20.65 9.43 13.76
C CYS A 66 20.55 10.95 13.65
N ALA A 67 20.93 11.51 12.51
CA ALA A 67 20.88 12.94 12.28
C ALA A 67 19.45 13.48 12.24
N ARG A 68 18.53 12.77 11.56
CA ARG A 68 17.13 13.18 11.41
C ARG A 68 16.32 13.07 12.71
N LEU A 69 16.58 12.01 13.48
CA LEU A 69 15.82 11.71 14.71
C LEU A 69 16.48 12.27 15.99
N ALA A 70 17.68 12.81 15.89
CA ALA A 70 18.51 13.22 17.04
C ALA A 70 18.68 12.09 18.08
N LEU A 71 18.81 10.83 17.61
CA LEU A 71 18.95 9.65 18.47
C LEU A 71 20.39 9.09 18.45
N PRO A 72 20.87 8.52 19.57
CA PRO A 72 22.17 7.85 19.61
C PRO A 72 22.23 6.65 18.67
N LYS A 73 23.39 6.44 18.04
CA LYS A 73 23.64 5.33 17.11
C LYS A 73 23.25 3.93 17.64
N PRO A 74 23.57 3.56 18.90
CA PRO A 74 23.15 2.27 19.46
C PRO A 74 21.63 2.08 19.50
N THR A 75 20.90 3.15 19.82
CA THR A 75 19.43 3.15 19.87
C THR A 75 18.85 2.93 18.47
N VAL A 76 19.29 3.72 17.48
CA VAL A 76 18.82 3.59 16.09
C VAL A 76 19.15 2.20 15.54
N HIS A 77 20.37 1.71 15.78
CA HIS A 77 20.79 0.38 15.33
C HIS A 77 19.89 -0.73 15.90
N ARG A 78 19.61 -0.70 17.20
CA ARG A 78 18.73 -1.68 17.88
C ARG A 78 17.29 -1.62 17.35
N LEU A 79 16.78 -0.42 17.09
CA LEU A 79 15.45 -0.25 16.50
C LEU A 79 15.39 -0.80 15.08
N CYS A 80 16.37 -0.47 14.22
CA CYS A 80 16.44 -1.00 12.87
C CYS A 80 16.50 -2.53 12.86
N GLN A 81 17.32 -3.15 13.72
CA GLN A 81 17.41 -4.61 13.80
C GLN A 81 16.08 -5.25 14.20
N LYS A 82 15.38 -4.70 15.21
CA LYS A 82 14.07 -5.22 15.63
C LYS A 82 13.03 -5.08 14.54
N LEU A 83 12.97 -3.92 13.87
CA LEU A 83 12.02 -3.67 12.79
C LEU A 83 12.31 -4.50 11.53
N GLU A 84 13.60 -4.77 11.24
CA GLU A 84 14.03 -5.66 10.17
C GLU A 84 13.63 -7.12 10.46
N ALA A 85 13.88 -7.61 11.68
CA ALA A 85 13.49 -8.96 12.11
C ALA A 85 11.98 -9.21 11.98
N GLU A 86 11.17 -8.18 12.20
CA GLU A 86 9.71 -8.20 12.08
C GLU A 86 9.20 -7.81 10.67
N ASN A 87 10.08 -7.66 9.67
CA ASN A 87 9.76 -7.27 8.29
C ASN A 87 9.06 -5.90 8.14
N TYR A 88 9.19 -5.00 9.11
CA TYR A 88 8.78 -3.60 8.97
C TYR A 88 9.80 -2.80 8.18
N LEU A 89 11.07 -3.17 8.23
CA LEU A 89 12.14 -2.65 7.40
C LEU A 89 12.73 -3.77 6.53
N LEU A 90 13.27 -3.36 5.40
CA LEU A 90 14.09 -4.19 4.52
C LEU A 90 15.49 -3.60 4.46
N ARG A 91 16.50 -4.45 4.60
CA ARG A 91 17.89 -4.04 4.40
C ARG A 91 18.23 -4.16 2.91
N GLU A 92 18.79 -3.09 2.37
CA GLU A 92 19.28 -3.09 0.98
C GLU A 92 20.43 -4.08 0.77
N PRO A 93 20.68 -4.53 -0.47
CA PRO A 93 21.75 -5.47 -0.79
C PRO A 93 23.15 -4.98 -0.38
N ASP A 94 23.35 -3.67 -0.23
CA ASP A 94 24.60 -3.07 0.26
C ASP A 94 24.83 -3.32 1.77
N GLY A 95 23.85 -3.88 2.48
CA GLY A 95 23.91 -4.19 3.89
C GLY A 95 23.93 -2.99 4.83
N ARG A 96 23.81 -1.77 4.32
CA ARG A 96 24.01 -0.53 5.10
C ARG A 96 22.77 0.35 5.20
N ARG A 97 21.88 0.30 4.19
CA ARG A 97 20.71 1.15 4.09
C ARG A 97 19.43 0.35 4.34
N PHE A 98 18.42 1.06 4.84
CA PHE A 98 17.11 0.51 5.15
C PHE A 98 16.04 1.18 4.29
N ALA A 99 15.12 0.37 3.80
CA ALA A 99 13.91 0.76 3.09
C ALA A 99 12.68 0.24 3.84
N VAL A 100 11.50 0.68 3.41
CA VAL A 100 10.22 0.19 3.93
C VAL A 100 10.06 -1.30 3.64
N GLY A 101 9.80 -2.07 4.68
CA GLY A 101 9.61 -3.51 4.59
C GLY A 101 8.17 -3.90 4.22
N PRO A 102 7.96 -5.16 3.76
CA PRO A 102 6.68 -5.62 3.24
C PRO A 102 5.54 -5.60 4.27
N ARG A 103 5.83 -5.78 5.56
CA ARG A 103 4.82 -5.72 6.63
C ARG A 103 4.31 -4.30 6.85
N PHE A 104 5.19 -3.30 6.81
CA PHE A 104 4.82 -1.89 6.93
C PHE A 104 4.04 -1.39 5.72
N LEU A 105 4.46 -1.80 4.51
CA LEU A 105 3.71 -1.54 3.28
C LEU A 105 2.28 -2.09 3.37
N ARG A 106 2.13 -3.33 3.80
CA ARG A 106 0.81 -3.97 3.96
C ARG A 106 -0.06 -3.20 4.95
N MET A 107 0.48 -2.83 6.10
CA MET A 107 -0.23 -2.02 7.11
C MET A 107 -0.66 -0.67 6.53
N GLY A 108 0.19 0.01 5.77
CA GLY A 108 -0.15 1.24 5.06
C GLY A 108 -1.30 1.04 4.07
N PHE A 109 -1.30 -0.04 3.29
CA PHE A 109 -2.41 -0.39 2.39
C PHE A 109 -3.72 -0.66 3.14
N ASP A 110 -3.66 -1.41 4.24
CA ASP A 110 -4.85 -1.71 5.05
C ASP A 110 -5.43 -0.44 5.68
N MET A 111 -4.59 0.49 6.13
CA MET A 111 -5.02 1.80 6.62
C MET A 111 -5.68 2.63 5.51
N LEU A 112 -5.05 2.75 4.35
CA LEU A 112 -5.61 3.48 3.20
C LEU A 112 -6.94 2.87 2.73
N ARG A 113 -7.07 1.55 2.81
CA ARG A 113 -8.30 0.84 2.46
C ARG A 113 -9.44 1.12 3.44
N ASN A 114 -9.16 1.24 4.73
CA ASN A 114 -10.20 1.33 5.77
C ASN A 114 -10.62 2.77 6.12
N THR A 115 -9.75 3.76 5.95
CA THR A 115 -9.98 5.11 6.48
C THR A 115 -10.65 6.06 5.48
N VAL A 116 -10.46 5.85 4.17
CA VAL A 116 -10.94 6.76 3.09
C VAL A 116 -11.74 6.01 2.03
N SER A 117 -12.03 4.71 2.27
CA SER A 117 -12.51 3.82 1.21
C SER A 117 -13.93 4.12 0.74
N ALA A 118 -14.84 4.56 1.62
CA ALA A 118 -16.25 4.73 1.26
C ALA A 118 -16.47 5.89 0.25
N GLU A 119 -15.85 7.05 0.48
CA GLU A 119 -15.95 8.20 -0.43
C GLU A 119 -15.23 7.91 -1.75
N ARG A 120 -14.00 7.38 -1.68
CA ARG A 120 -13.24 6.98 -2.86
C ARG A 120 -13.98 5.93 -3.67
N ARG A 121 -14.53 4.93 -3.00
CA ARG A 121 -15.30 3.87 -3.63
C ARG A 121 -16.54 4.41 -4.34
N GLY A 122 -17.30 5.33 -3.72
CA GLY A 122 -18.44 6.00 -4.37
C GLY A 122 -18.05 6.75 -5.65
N ILE A 123 -16.91 7.44 -5.65
CA ILE A 123 -16.39 8.12 -6.85
C ILE A 123 -16.05 7.11 -7.96
N LEU A 124 -15.45 5.97 -7.60
CA LEU A 124 -15.14 4.91 -8.56
C LEU A 124 -16.40 4.22 -9.08
N GLU A 125 -17.43 4.02 -8.24
CA GLU A 125 -18.74 3.47 -8.63
C GLU A 125 -19.44 4.38 -9.66
N GLU A 126 -19.47 5.69 -9.43
CA GLU A 126 -19.97 6.68 -10.42
C GLU A 126 -19.23 6.55 -11.76
N LEU A 127 -17.90 6.35 -11.73
CA LEU A 127 -17.11 6.16 -12.95
C LEU A 127 -17.41 4.84 -13.66
N VAL A 128 -17.59 3.76 -12.92
CA VAL A 128 -17.94 2.45 -13.48
C VAL A 128 -19.32 2.49 -14.14
N GLU A 129 -20.30 3.13 -13.51
CA GLU A 129 -21.63 3.33 -14.10
C GLU A 129 -21.55 4.10 -15.42
N LEU A 130 -20.72 5.13 -15.49
CA LEU A 130 -20.55 5.96 -16.68
C LEU A 130 -19.75 5.26 -17.79
N ALA A 131 -18.66 4.60 -17.44
CA ALA A 131 -17.75 3.96 -18.40
C ALA A 131 -18.26 2.60 -18.86
N GLY A 132 -19.05 1.90 -18.01
CA GLY A 132 -19.47 0.52 -18.19
C GLY A 132 -18.33 -0.49 -17.99
N GLU A 133 -17.17 -0.06 -17.54
CA GLU A 133 -15.96 -0.89 -17.37
C GLU A 133 -15.25 -0.61 -16.04
N THR A 134 -14.36 -1.50 -15.66
CA THR A 134 -13.67 -1.48 -14.36
C THR A 134 -12.81 -0.24 -14.17
N CYS A 135 -12.95 0.42 -13.03
CA CYS A 135 -12.15 1.58 -12.63
C CYS A 135 -11.28 1.30 -11.41
N ASN A 136 -10.09 1.88 -11.38
CA ASN A 136 -9.09 1.66 -10.34
C ASN A 136 -8.53 3.00 -9.84
N PHE A 137 -8.26 3.04 -8.55
CA PHE A 137 -7.40 4.05 -7.93
C PHE A 137 -6.03 3.43 -7.69
N VAL A 138 -5.00 4.02 -8.27
CA VAL A 138 -3.65 3.42 -8.40
C VAL A 138 -2.63 4.36 -7.77
N THR A 139 -1.66 3.81 -7.05
CA THR A 139 -0.49 4.56 -6.58
C THR A 139 0.80 3.92 -7.07
N ARG A 140 1.91 4.61 -6.84
CA ARG A 140 3.24 4.11 -7.17
C ARG A 140 4.02 3.75 -5.90
N VAL A 141 4.65 2.59 -5.88
CA VAL A 141 5.62 2.21 -4.85
C VAL A 141 6.89 1.72 -5.54
N GLY A 142 7.98 2.46 -5.37
CA GLY A 142 9.23 2.17 -6.07
C GLY A 142 9.07 2.23 -7.58
N SER A 143 9.32 1.11 -8.26
CA SER A 143 9.24 0.93 -9.72
C SER A 143 7.96 0.19 -10.16
N GLU A 144 6.92 0.12 -9.33
CA GLU A 144 5.69 -0.59 -9.63
C GLU A 144 4.46 0.28 -9.38
N ALA A 145 3.41 0.07 -10.17
CA ALA A 145 2.09 0.63 -9.91
C ALA A 145 1.24 -0.38 -9.12
N ILE A 146 0.51 0.10 -8.11
CA ILE A 146 -0.25 -0.74 -7.19
C ILE A 146 -1.69 -0.26 -7.11
N TYR A 147 -2.64 -1.16 -7.23
CA TYR A 147 -4.06 -0.87 -7.07
C TYR A 147 -4.42 -0.69 -5.59
N LEU A 148 -4.75 0.55 -5.18
CA LEU A 148 -5.21 0.86 -3.82
C LEU A 148 -6.69 0.61 -3.63
N ASP A 149 -7.48 0.89 -4.68
CA ASP A 149 -8.92 0.67 -4.68
C ASP A 149 -9.38 0.31 -6.08
N ARG A 150 -10.49 -0.43 -6.17
CA ARG A 150 -11.00 -0.97 -7.43
C ARG A 150 -12.50 -1.19 -7.34
N VAL A 151 -13.21 -0.75 -8.35
CA VAL A 151 -14.61 -1.10 -8.57
C VAL A 151 -14.73 -1.82 -9.90
N GLU A 152 -15.19 -3.05 -9.84
CA GLU A 152 -15.32 -3.91 -11.02
C GLU A 152 -16.64 -3.66 -11.74
N ALA A 153 -16.58 -3.68 -13.08
CA ALA A 153 -17.79 -3.76 -13.89
C ALA A 153 -18.51 -5.09 -13.65
N SER A 154 -19.83 -5.08 -13.83
CA SER A 154 -20.69 -6.25 -13.61
C SER A 154 -20.61 -7.32 -14.71
N TRP A 155 -19.71 -7.18 -15.68
CA TRP A 155 -19.53 -8.14 -16.76
C TRP A 155 -18.93 -9.46 -16.29
N PRO A 156 -19.44 -10.63 -16.77
CA PRO A 156 -18.85 -11.93 -16.43
C PRO A 156 -17.40 -12.07 -16.89
N LEU A 157 -17.07 -11.58 -18.08
CA LEU A 157 -15.70 -11.57 -18.62
C LEU A 157 -15.03 -10.23 -18.30
N ARG A 158 -14.07 -10.26 -17.37
CA ARG A 158 -13.27 -9.11 -16.96
C ARG A 158 -11.88 -9.53 -16.46
N LEU A 159 -10.91 -8.63 -16.55
CA LEU A 159 -9.63 -8.84 -15.91
C LEU A 159 -9.80 -8.75 -14.39
N HIS A 160 -9.54 -9.86 -13.72
CA HIS A 160 -9.58 -9.90 -12.24
C HIS A 160 -8.18 -9.67 -11.67
N LEU A 161 -7.99 -8.54 -11.03
CA LEU A 161 -6.80 -8.19 -10.25
C LEU A 161 -7.29 -7.71 -8.88
N GLU A 162 -6.71 -8.22 -7.84
CA GLU A 162 -7.07 -7.82 -6.46
C GLU A 162 -6.49 -6.44 -6.11
N VAL A 163 -7.11 -5.79 -5.13
CA VAL A 163 -6.52 -4.64 -4.46
C VAL A 163 -5.18 -5.06 -3.85
N GLY A 164 -4.13 -4.25 -4.05
CA GLY A 164 -2.75 -4.59 -3.71
C GLY A 164 -1.96 -5.26 -4.82
N SER A 165 -2.60 -5.64 -5.94
CA SER A 165 -1.88 -6.16 -7.11
C SER A 165 -0.91 -5.13 -7.65
N ARG A 166 0.27 -5.63 -8.03
CA ARG A 166 1.36 -4.85 -8.62
C ARG A 166 1.39 -5.07 -10.13
N VAL A 167 1.52 -3.99 -10.87
CA VAL A 167 1.58 -4.05 -12.33
C VAL A 167 2.80 -3.29 -12.85
N PRO A 168 3.36 -3.72 -14.01
CA PRO A 168 4.53 -3.07 -14.60
C PRO A 168 4.27 -1.62 -14.97
N MET A 169 5.30 -0.76 -14.82
CA MET A 169 5.15 0.66 -15.15
C MET A 169 5.28 0.94 -16.65
N HIS A 170 6.00 0.14 -17.41
CA HIS A 170 6.31 0.46 -18.82
C HIS A 170 5.19 0.16 -19.80
N CYS A 171 4.24 -0.71 -19.46
CA CYS A 171 3.21 -1.22 -20.38
C CYS A 171 1.77 -1.04 -19.86
N THR A 172 1.57 -0.37 -18.73
CA THR A 172 0.23 -0.04 -18.21
C THR A 172 -0.06 1.45 -18.30
N ALA A 173 -1.31 1.85 -18.48
CA ALA A 173 -1.70 3.26 -18.56
C ALA A 173 -1.27 4.05 -17.30
N SER A 174 -1.58 3.54 -16.10
CA SER A 174 -1.18 4.18 -14.84
C SER A 174 0.34 4.18 -14.63
N GLY A 175 1.02 3.10 -15.01
CA GLY A 175 2.48 3.00 -14.90
C GLY A 175 3.20 4.04 -15.77
N LYS A 176 2.87 4.13 -17.05
CA LYS A 176 3.44 5.13 -17.96
C LYS A 176 3.10 6.56 -17.51
N LEU A 177 1.90 6.77 -16.96
CA LEU A 177 1.53 8.06 -16.40
C LEU A 177 2.47 8.46 -15.24
N PHE A 178 2.74 7.58 -14.29
CA PHE A 178 3.68 7.86 -13.21
C PHE A 178 5.09 8.15 -13.72
N LEU A 179 5.59 7.37 -14.68
CA LEU A 179 6.90 7.63 -15.30
C LEU A 179 6.95 8.99 -15.97
N SER A 180 5.89 9.42 -16.67
CA SER A 180 5.84 10.71 -17.35
C SER A 180 5.85 11.89 -16.39
N ALA A 181 5.30 11.72 -15.19
CA ALA A 181 5.21 12.76 -14.14
C ALA A 181 6.49 12.90 -13.30
N MET A 182 7.45 11.98 -13.44
CA MET A 182 8.70 12.04 -12.67
C MET A 182 9.65 13.13 -13.17
N ARG A 183 10.46 13.65 -12.23
CA ARG A 183 11.61 14.49 -12.59
C ARG A 183 12.58 13.70 -13.48
N PRO A 184 13.22 14.33 -14.46
CA PRO A 184 14.08 13.64 -15.45
C PRO A 184 15.15 12.74 -14.83
N SER A 185 15.79 13.19 -13.74
CA SER A 185 16.84 12.42 -13.05
C SER A 185 16.29 11.17 -12.34
N GLN A 186 15.11 11.25 -11.76
CA GLN A 186 14.44 10.13 -11.11
C GLN A 186 13.94 9.14 -12.16
N ARG A 187 13.30 9.64 -13.23
CA ARG A 187 12.82 8.83 -14.34
C ARG A 187 13.96 8.01 -14.98
N ARG A 188 15.09 8.64 -15.28
CA ARG A 188 16.25 7.96 -15.86
C ARG A 188 16.72 6.80 -14.99
N ARG A 189 16.89 7.01 -13.70
CA ARG A 189 17.30 5.96 -12.75
C ARG A 189 16.34 4.75 -12.76
N ILE A 190 15.04 5.01 -12.82
CA ILE A 190 14.04 3.96 -12.87
C ILE A 190 14.09 3.24 -14.22
N LEU A 191 14.17 3.95 -15.33
CA LEU A 191 14.26 3.36 -16.67
C LEU A 191 15.50 2.47 -16.85
N GLU A 192 16.64 2.85 -16.26
CA GLU A 192 17.86 2.04 -16.25
C GLU A 192 17.72 0.74 -15.45
N SER A 193 16.86 0.71 -14.44
CA SER A 193 16.59 -0.46 -13.60
C SER A 193 15.39 -1.29 -14.05
N LEU A 194 14.53 -0.74 -14.92
CA LEU A 194 13.34 -1.44 -15.40
C LEU A 194 13.69 -2.50 -16.44
N HIS A 195 13.20 -3.70 -16.20
CA HIS A 195 13.20 -4.74 -17.22
C HIS A 195 11.97 -4.56 -18.12
N LEU A 196 12.17 -4.01 -19.34
CA LEU A 196 11.12 -3.76 -20.32
C LEU A 196 10.72 -5.07 -21.02
N LYS A 197 10.15 -6.00 -20.25
CA LYS A 197 9.72 -7.30 -20.77
C LYS A 197 8.51 -7.13 -21.70
N ALA A 198 8.58 -7.70 -22.90
CA ALA A 198 7.43 -7.81 -23.79
C ALA A 198 6.32 -8.66 -23.13
N GLN A 199 5.15 -8.10 -22.94
CA GLN A 199 3.95 -8.79 -22.48
C GLN A 199 3.07 -9.17 -23.67
N THR A 200 3.07 -8.31 -24.70
CA THR A 200 2.32 -8.46 -25.95
C THR A 200 3.19 -7.95 -27.10
N PRO A 201 2.78 -8.13 -28.36
CA PRO A 201 3.47 -7.51 -29.51
C PRO A 201 3.47 -5.97 -29.46
N ASN A 202 2.50 -5.34 -28.77
CA ASN A 202 2.37 -3.88 -28.68
C ASN A 202 3.20 -3.29 -27.52
N THR A 203 3.76 -4.12 -26.64
CA THR A 203 4.56 -3.63 -25.49
C THR A 203 5.76 -2.83 -25.96
N ILE A 204 5.94 -1.65 -25.38
CA ILE A 204 7.15 -0.84 -25.61
C ILE A 204 8.33 -1.51 -24.87
N THR A 205 9.33 -1.95 -25.62
CA THR A 205 10.46 -2.72 -25.10
C THR A 205 11.80 -1.98 -25.16
N THR A 206 11.84 -0.76 -25.65
CA THR A 206 13.07 0.06 -25.69
C THR A 206 12.91 1.35 -24.88
N VAL A 207 13.98 1.74 -24.20
CA VAL A 207 13.98 2.99 -23.39
C VAL A 207 13.67 4.21 -24.26
N ALA A 208 14.25 4.30 -25.46
CA ALA A 208 14.03 5.44 -26.35
C ALA A 208 12.56 5.57 -26.80
N ALA A 209 11.90 4.45 -27.16
CA ALA A 209 10.50 4.47 -27.53
C ALA A 209 9.60 4.80 -26.33
N LEU A 210 9.96 4.30 -25.14
CA LEU A 210 9.23 4.62 -23.91
C LEU A 210 9.37 6.10 -23.55
N GLU A 211 10.56 6.68 -23.59
CA GLU A 211 10.77 8.10 -23.34
C GLU A 211 9.95 8.98 -24.29
N ALA A 212 9.92 8.65 -25.59
CA ALA A 212 9.11 9.37 -26.57
C ALA A 212 7.59 9.28 -26.23
N GLU A 213 7.11 8.13 -25.75
CA GLU A 213 5.72 8.00 -25.31
C GLU A 213 5.46 8.79 -24.02
N LEU A 214 6.41 8.81 -23.06
CA LEU A 214 6.27 9.57 -21.82
C LEU A 214 6.19 11.08 -22.08
N GLU A 215 6.90 11.61 -23.07
CA GLU A 215 6.79 13.01 -23.51
C GLU A 215 5.39 13.29 -24.08
N ARG A 216 4.86 12.41 -24.92
CA ARG A 216 3.49 12.54 -25.44
C ARG A 216 2.44 12.49 -24.31
N ILE A 217 2.61 11.61 -23.33
CA ILE A 217 1.72 11.53 -22.16
C ILE A 217 1.77 12.84 -21.35
N SER A 218 2.97 13.37 -21.10
CA SER A 218 3.15 14.64 -20.40
C SER A 218 2.45 15.80 -21.11
N ALA A 219 2.54 15.86 -22.43
CA ALA A 219 1.92 16.91 -23.24
C ALA A 219 0.38 16.82 -23.25
N ARG A 220 -0.19 15.63 -23.39
CA ARG A 220 -1.67 15.43 -23.48
C ARG A 220 -2.36 15.32 -22.11
N GLY A 221 -1.59 15.03 -21.03
CA GLY A 221 -2.09 14.96 -19.66
C GLY A 221 -2.95 13.73 -19.34
N TYR A 222 -2.81 12.65 -20.10
CA TYR A 222 -3.38 11.34 -19.85
C TYR A 222 -2.52 10.25 -20.51
N SER A 223 -2.63 9.03 -20.03
CA SER A 223 -1.91 7.87 -20.56
C SER A 223 -2.89 6.79 -21.02
N THR A 224 -2.52 6.06 -22.05
CA THR A 224 -3.27 4.93 -22.59
C THR A 224 -2.42 3.67 -22.55
N ASP A 225 -3.07 2.52 -22.50
CA ASP A 225 -2.51 1.21 -22.75
C ASP A 225 -3.37 0.59 -23.86
N ASP A 226 -2.80 0.49 -25.06
CA ASP A 226 -3.45 -0.13 -26.21
C ASP A 226 -2.89 -1.55 -26.39
N GLN A 227 -3.42 -2.46 -25.56
CA GLN A 227 -3.01 -3.86 -25.59
C GLN A 227 -1.52 -4.07 -25.31
N GLU A 228 -0.88 -3.18 -24.55
CA GLU A 228 0.54 -3.27 -24.22
C GLU A 228 0.77 -4.22 -23.03
N PHE A 229 -0.14 -4.22 -22.05
CA PHE A 229 -0.06 -5.07 -20.87
C PHE A 229 -0.69 -6.45 -21.11
N LEU A 230 -1.86 -6.48 -21.74
CA LEU A 230 -2.58 -7.70 -22.04
C LEU A 230 -3.27 -7.57 -23.41
N GLU A 231 -3.06 -8.54 -24.27
CA GLU A 231 -3.70 -8.59 -25.59
C GLU A 231 -5.23 -8.59 -25.47
N GLY A 232 -5.89 -7.78 -26.30
CA GLY A 232 -7.35 -7.58 -26.24
C GLY A 232 -7.86 -6.68 -25.12
N LEU A 233 -6.95 -6.03 -24.33
CA LEU A 233 -7.31 -5.09 -23.27
C LEU A 233 -6.85 -3.68 -23.63
N CYS A 234 -7.74 -2.70 -23.44
CA CYS A 234 -7.40 -1.28 -23.48
C CYS A 234 -7.56 -0.64 -22.12
N ALA A 235 -6.71 0.34 -21.80
CA ALA A 235 -6.81 1.12 -20.57
C ALA A 235 -6.48 2.59 -20.81
N ILE A 236 -7.01 3.43 -19.93
CA ILE A 236 -6.71 4.87 -19.85
C ILE A 236 -6.48 5.27 -18.40
N ALA A 237 -5.58 6.22 -18.16
CA ALA A 237 -5.32 6.77 -16.85
C ALA A 237 -5.12 8.28 -16.89
N VAL A 238 -5.60 8.97 -15.86
CA VAL A 238 -5.35 10.39 -15.61
C VAL A 238 -4.71 10.59 -14.23
N PRO A 239 -3.91 11.66 -14.04
CA PRO A 239 -3.23 11.91 -12.79
C PRO A 239 -4.19 12.43 -11.71
N VAL A 240 -3.98 11.96 -10.48
CA VAL A 240 -4.51 12.54 -9.24
C VAL A 240 -3.36 13.31 -8.60
N LYS A 241 -3.55 14.60 -8.38
CA LYS A 241 -2.51 15.51 -7.88
C LYS A 241 -2.83 15.96 -6.47
N ASP A 242 -1.80 16.07 -5.64
CA ASP A 242 -1.91 16.69 -4.33
C ASP A 242 -1.98 18.24 -4.40
N ALA A 243 -2.06 18.88 -3.24
CA ALA A 243 -2.12 20.34 -3.12
C ALA A 243 -0.87 21.04 -3.69
N SER A 244 0.28 20.36 -3.79
CA SER A 244 1.51 20.87 -4.40
C SER A 244 1.52 20.77 -5.93
N GLY A 245 0.55 20.04 -6.51
CA GLY A 245 0.49 19.72 -7.94
C GLY A 245 1.28 18.47 -8.32
N ALA A 246 1.89 17.76 -7.36
CA ALA A 246 2.60 16.52 -7.62
C ALA A 246 1.61 15.37 -7.90
N VAL A 247 1.97 14.50 -8.84
CA VAL A 247 1.18 13.30 -9.14
C VAL A 247 1.47 12.23 -8.09
N VAL A 248 0.51 11.97 -7.23
CA VAL A 248 0.61 11.02 -6.10
C VAL A 248 -0.19 9.75 -6.32
N ALA A 249 -1.20 9.83 -7.18
CA ALA A 249 -2.02 8.70 -7.58
C ALA A 249 -2.49 8.84 -9.03
N ALA A 250 -3.18 7.83 -9.52
CA ALA A 250 -3.88 7.84 -10.81
C ALA A 250 -5.26 7.23 -10.66
N VAL A 251 -6.23 7.70 -11.43
CA VAL A 251 -7.47 7.00 -11.68
C VAL A 251 -7.43 6.44 -13.09
N ALA A 252 -7.72 5.15 -13.20
CA ALA A 252 -7.65 4.41 -14.46
C ALA A 252 -8.93 3.65 -14.72
N CYS A 253 -9.30 3.52 -16.00
CA CYS A 253 -10.37 2.66 -16.47
C CYS A 253 -9.80 1.69 -17.50
N HIS A 254 -10.25 0.43 -17.48
CA HIS A 254 -9.84 -0.56 -18.45
C HIS A 254 -10.98 -1.51 -18.78
N GLY A 255 -10.95 -2.02 -20.00
CA GLY A 255 -11.92 -3.01 -20.46
C GLY A 255 -11.43 -3.78 -21.70
N PRO A 256 -12.10 -4.86 -22.05
CA PRO A 256 -11.81 -5.62 -23.26
C PRO A 256 -12.05 -4.79 -24.53
N LEU A 257 -11.16 -4.92 -25.50
CA LEU A 257 -11.19 -4.16 -26.76
C LEU A 257 -12.57 -4.14 -27.47
N PRO A 258 -13.36 -5.23 -27.54
CA PRO A 258 -14.67 -5.20 -28.20
C PRO A 258 -15.69 -4.25 -27.55
N ARG A 259 -15.53 -3.92 -26.26
CA ARG A 259 -16.42 -3.02 -25.52
C ARG A 259 -15.76 -1.70 -25.14
N PHE A 260 -14.44 -1.67 -25.11
CA PHE A 260 -13.65 -0.55 -24.64
C PHE A 260 -12.50 -0.26 -25.60
N SER A 261 -12.85 0.33 -26.76
CA SER A 261 -11.87 0.76 -27.75
C SER A 261 -11.03 1.94 -27.21
N LEU A 262 -9.87 2.19 -27.81
CA LEU A 262 -9.02 3.34 -27.47
C LEU A 262 -9.75 4.68 -27.63
N GLU A 263 -10.60 4.82 -28.67
CA GLU A 263 -11.44 5.99 -28.89
C GLU A 263 -12.42 6.21 -27.72
N LYS A 264 -13.12 5.15 -27.31
CA LYS A 264 -14.02 5.19 -26.15
C LYS A 264 -13.25 5.53 -24.87
N ALA A 265 -12.09 4.94 -24.66
CA ALA A 265 -11.24 5.25 -23.53
C ALA A 265 -10.88 6.75 -23.49
N VAL A 266 -10.44 7.32 -24.62
CA VAL A 266 -10.07 8.75 -24.72
C VAL A 266 -11.28 9.66 -24.51
N SER A 267 -12.47 9.28 -24.94
CA SER A 267 -13.70 10.07 -24.72
C SER A 267 -14.05 10.22 -23.22
N LEU A 268 -13.57 9.30 -22.38
CA LEU A 268 -13.78 9.35 -20.94
C LEU A 268 -12.81 10.30 -20.18
N VAL A 269 -11.79 10.85 -20.83
CA VAL A 269 -10.79 11.72 -20.19
C VAL A 269 -11.41 12.87 -19.38
N PRO A 270 -12.42 13.62 -19.87
CA PRO A 270 -13.04 14.69 -19.08
C PRO A 270 -13.71 14.17 -17.81
N HIS A 271 -14.30 12.98 -17.84
CA HIS A 271 -14.95 12.35 -16.68
C HIS A 271 -13.92 11.86 -15.66
N LEU A 272 -12.87 11.20 -16.14
CA LEU A 272 -11.76 10.75 -15.30
C LEU A 272 -11.06 11.93 -14.62
N LYS A 273 -10.84 13.05 -15.32
CA LYS A 273 -10.25 14.27 -14.72
C LYS A 273 -11.11 14.83 -13.59
N ARG A 274 -12.45 14.92 -13.77
CA ARG A 274 -13.36 15.34 -12.69
C ARG A 274 -13.32 14.39 -11.49
N ALA A 275 -13.27 13.08 -11.74
CA ALA A 275 -13.12 12.11 -10.67
C ALA A 275 -11.76 12.22 -9.97
N ALA A 276 -10.68 12.48 -10.72
CA ALA A 276 -9.35 12.71 -10.15
C ALA A 276 -9.32 13.92 -9.21
N GLU A 277 -10.04 15.00 -9.52
CA GLU A 277 -10.19 16.19 -8.65
C GLU A 277 -10.95 15.84 -7.35
N LYS A 278 -12.02 15.04 -7.43
CA LYS A 278 -12.75 14.55 -6.25
C LYS A 278 -11.83 13.63 -5.42
N LEU A 279 -11.13 12.69 -6.07
CA LEU A 279 -10.22 11.74 -5.43
C LEU A 279 -9.03 12.43 -4.75
N ALA A 280 -8.54 13.54 -5.29
CA ALA A 280 -7.48 14.33 -4.66
C ALA A 280 -7.83 14.81 -3.25
N ARG A 281 -9.12 15.11 -3.00
CA ARG A 281 -9.62 15.54 -1.67
C ARG A 281 -9.65 14.40 -0.65
N THR A 282 -9.60 13.16 -1.10
CA THR A 282 -9.57 11.97 -0.24
C THR A 282 -8.14 11.56 0.15
N LEU A 283 -7.13 12.30 -0.32
CA LEU A 283 -5.75 12.05 0.05
C LEU A 283 -5.47 12.66 1.44
N PRO A 284 -4.65 12.01 2.27
CA PRO A 284 -4.19 12.61 3.53
C PRO A 284 -3.34 13.85 3.24
N GLU A 285 -3.50 14.85 4.11
CA GLU A 285 -2.66 16.08 4.10
C GLU A 285 -1.19 15.77 4.44
#